data_cc4a6ff53614d04ed59849b7ebc3a2b0
#
_entry.id   cc4a6ff53614d04ed59849b7ebc3a2b0
#
_cell.length_a   1.000
_cell.length_b   1.000
_cell.length_c   1.000
_cell.angle_alpha   90.00
_cell.angle_beta   90.00
_cell.angle_gamma   90.00
#
_symmetry.space_group_name_H-M   'P 1'
#
loop_
_entity.id
_entity.type
_entity.pdbx_description
1 polymer ?
#
loop_
_entity_poly.entity_id
_entity_poly.type
_entity_poly.pdbx_seq_one_letter_code
_entity_poly.pdbx_strand_id
1 'polypeptide(L)'
;MKKYIRGFIVNIIIGSCLGIITEFALIYNIKDLIRITQNELFWVLDVIIISIFSKDYASTEINSVTNLICMTISYYMVRLIKSGYTNIGGIYWFGIQSICVGLYIGTLVYLIKEKIIKKKVTNNIPKMNIIFMTVFLIISIVLNVITLYMNIFIIQPVYLVGILSIVGFIFGTICGILKN
;
A
#
# COMPACT_ATOMS: atom_id res chain seq x y z
N MET A 1 5.07 18.45 15.46
CA MET A 1 5.16 18.84 14.05
C MET A 1 6.49 18.45 13.40
N LYS A 2 7.66 18.92 13.81
CA LYS A 2 8.99 18.59 13.21
C LYS A 2 9.27 17.08 12.99
N LYS A 3 8.76 16.21 13.85
CA LYS A 3 8.99 14.77 13.82
C LYS A 3 8.22 14.04 12.72
N TYR A 4 6.98 14.48 12.42
CA TYR A 4 6.18 13.97 11.30
C TYR A 4 6.78 14.38 9.96
N ILE A 5 7.23 15.62 9.86
CA ILE A 5 7.87 16.16 8.66
C ILE A 5 9.13 15.34 8.30
N ARG A 6 9.94 15.00 9.30
CA ARG A 6 11.15 14.18 9.06
C ARG A 6 10.81 12.78 8.53
N GLY A 7 9.83 12.10 9.13
CA GLY A 7 9.38 10.79 8.65
C GLY A 7 8.83 10.87 7.23
N PHE A 8 8.01 11.87 6.94
CA PHE A 8 7.45 12.12 5.62
C PHE A 8 8.53 12.32 4.56
N ILE A 9 9.52 13.20 4.81
CA ILE A 9 10.63 13.45 3.87
C ILE A 9 11.44 12.18 3.62
N VAL A 10 11.76 11.41 4.68
CA VAL A 10 12.51 10.15 4.53
C VAL A 10 11.77 9.17 3.64
N ASN A 11 10.45 9.05 3.78
CA ASN A 11 9.65 8.15 2.97
C ASN A 11 9.48 8.63 1.51
N ILE A 12 9.48 9.93 1.27
CA ILE A 12 9.58 10.46 -0.10
C ILE A 12 10.89 10.00 -0.75
N ILE A 13 12.00 10.15 -0.06
CA ILE A 13 13.33 9.78 -0.60
C ILE A 13 13.39 8.26 -0.84
N ILE A 14 13.01 7.44 0.14
CA ILE A 14 13.05 5.97 0.02
C ILE A 14 12.16 5.52 -1.14
N GLY A 15 10.90 5.93 -1.17
CA GLY A 15 9.98 5.55 -2.24
C GLY A 15 10.47 5.98 -3.62
N SER A 16 10.98 7.23 -3.73
CA SER A 16 11.55 7.69 -4.99
C SER A 16 12.75 6.87 -5.44
N CYS A 17 13.67 6.54 -4.55
CA CYS A 17 14.81 5.68 -4.86
C CYS A 17 14.36 4.28 -5.32
N LEU A 18 13.41 3.67 -4.62
CA LEU A 18 12.88 2.35 -4.99
C LEU A 18 12.21 2.36 -6.36
N GLY A 19 11.41 3.38 -6.67
CA GLY A 19 10.78 3.53 -7.99
C GLY A 19 11.80 3.70 -9.11
N ILE A 20 12.83 4.51 -8.89
CA ILE A 20 13.95 4.69 -9.83
C ILE A 20 14.66 3.35 -10.05
N ILE A 21 15.03 2.64 -8.98
CA ILE A 21 15.73 1.35 -9.07
C ILE A 21 14.89 0.33 -9.85
N THR A 22 13.58 0.28 -9.59
CA THR A 22 12.66 -0.64 -10.28
C THR A 22 12.66 -0.40 -11.80
N GLU A 23 12.55 0.85 -12.24
CA GLU A 23 12.54 1.15 -13.68
C GLU A 23 13.92 0.99 -14.32
N PHE A 24 14.99 1.33 -13.62
CA PHE A 24 16.36 1.04 -14.10
C PHE A 24 16.60 -0.46 -14.28
N ALA A 25 16.10 -1.29 -13.37
CA ALA A 25 16.19 -2.73 -13.52
C ALA A 25 15.55 -3.22 -14.82
N LEU A 26 14.40 -2.66 -15.20
CA LEU A 26 13.72 -2.97 -16.46
C LEU A 26 14.50 -2.46 -17.68
N ILE A 27 14.98 -1.21 -17.64
CA ILE A 27 15.73 -0.60 -18.76
C ILE A 27 17.00 -1.40 -19.07
N TYR A 28 17.72 -1.84 -18.04
CA TYR A 28 18.98 -2.59 -18.20
C TYR A 28 18.79 -4.11 -18.19
N ASN A 29 17.55 -4.60 -18.17
CA ASN A 29 17.20 -6.03 -18.18
C ASN A 29 17.91 -6.86 -17.10
N ILE A 30 17.99 -6.31 -15.87
CA ILE A 30 18.60 -6.98 -14.71
C ILE A 30 17.59 -7.97 -14.15
N LYS A 31 17.57 -9.20 -14.65
CA LYS A 31 16.53 -10.21 -14.41
C LYS A 31 16.20 -10.45 -12.94
N ASP A 32 17.20 -10.62 -12.09
CA ASP A 32 16.98 -10.89 -10.66
C ASP A 32 16.37 -9.69 -9.94
N LEU A 33 16.81 -8.48 -10.28
CA LEU A 33 16.26 -7.26 -9.69
C LEU A 33 14.84 -7.00 -10.17
N ILE A 34 14.55 -7.24 -11.46
CA ILE A 34 13.19 -7.18 -12.01
C ILE A 34 12.26 -8.13 -11.25
N ARG A 35 12.70 -9.39 -11.07
CA ARG A 35 11.92 -10.40 -10.37
C ARG A 35 11.57 -10.01 -8.93
N ILE A 36 12.48 -9.32 -8.25
CA ILE A 36 12.27 -8.83 -6.88
C ILE A 36 11.35 -7.62 -6.90
N THR A 37 11.68 -6.59 -7.65
CA THR A 37 11.00 -5.28 -7.57
C THR A 37 9.63 -5.26 -8.23
N GLN A 38 9.35 -6.14 -9.17
CA GLN A 38 8.02 -6.30 -9.77
C GLN A 38 7.12 -7.25 -8.99
N ASN A 39 7.64 -7.91 -7.96
CA ASN A 39 6.82 -8.78 -7.12
C ASN A 39 5.99 -7.91 -6.15
N GLU A 40 4.70 -8.18 -6.09
CA GLU A 40 3.77 -7.49 -5.19
C GLU A 40 4.17 -7.62 -3.72
N LEU A 41 4.77 -8.75 -3.34
CA LEU A 41 5.30 -8.98 -1.98
C LEU A 41 6.39 -7.97 -1.61
N PHE A 42 7.19 -7.50 -2.57
CA PHE A 42 8.19 -6.48 -2.33
C PHE A 42 7.57 -5.17 -1.84
N TRP A 43 6.49 -4.74 -2.47
CA TRP A 43 5.77 -3.52 -2.10
C TRP A 43 5.06 -3.65 -0.75
N VAL A 44 4.52 -4.84 -0.47
CA VAL A 44 3.92 -5.16 0.83
C VAL A 44 4.97 -5.16 1.93
N LEU A 45 6.15 -5.76 1.70
CA LEU A 45 7.26 -5.77 2.66
C LEU A 45 7.78 -4.37 2.96
N ASP A 46 7.88 -3.51 1.95
CA ASP A 46 8.27 -2.11 2.13
C ASP A 46 7.30 -1.37 3.07
N VAL A 47 5.99 -1.51 2.85
CA VAL A 47 4.96 -0.96 3.74
C VAL A 47 5.05 -1.52 5.15
N ILE A 48 5.30 -2.82 5.30
CA ILE A 48 5.47 -3.46 6.62
C ILE A 48 6.65 -2.83 7.36
N ILE A 49 7.79 -2.68 6.71
CA ILE A 49 9.00 -2.08 7.29
C ILE A 49 8.70 -0.65 7.75
N ILE A 50 8.12 0.19 6.89
CA ILE A 50 7.76 1.58 7.22
C ILE A 50 6.81 1.63 8.41
N SER A 51 5.81 0.75 8.42
CA SER A 51 4.80 0.69 9.47
C SER A 51 5.39 0.30 10.83
N ILE A 52 6.35 -0.63 10.87
CA ILE A 52 7.05 -1.03 12.09
C ILE A 52 7.80 0.16 12.70
N PHE A 53 8.46 0.96 11.89
CA PHE A 53 9.23 2.12 12.37
C PHE A 53 8.38 3.36 12.62
N SER A 54 7.14 3.40 12.16
CA SER A 54 6.22 4.51 12.43
C SER A 54 5.74 4.48 13.89
N LYS A 55 5.50 5.68 14.48
CA LYS A 55 5.25 5.81 15.92
C LYS A 55 3.80 5.69 16.32
N ASP A 56 2.91 6.22 15.51
CA ASP A 56 1.49 6.28 15.75
C ASP A 56 0.71 5.95 14.47
N TYR A 57 -0.60 5.77 14.61
CA TYR A 57 -1.48 5.37 13.52
C TYR A 57 -1.41 6.33 12.32
N ALA A 58 -1.56 7.62 12.57
CA ALA A 58 -1.56 8.62 11.51
C ALA A 58 -0.22 8.66 10.76
N SER A 59 0.91 8.59 11.50
CA SER A 59 2.22 8.55 10.86
C SER A 59 2.45 7.27 10.06
N THR A 60 1.89 6.14 10.51
CA THR A 60 1.98 4.88 9.77
C THR A 60 1.29 5.00 8.42
N GLU A 61 0.06 5.49 8.39
CA GLU A 61 -0.70 5.62 7.16
C GLU A 61 -0.10 6.64 6.20
N ILE A 62 0.21 7.84 6.69
CA ILE A 62 0.81 8.89 5.89
C ILE A 62 2.14 8.42 5.29
N ASN A 63 3.01 7.81 6.08
CA ASN A 63 4.31 7.37 5.62
C ASN A 63 4.21 6.24 4.59
N SER A 64 3.36 5.25 4.83
CA SER A 64 3.16 4.11 3.92
C SER A 64 2.59 4.55 2.57
N VAL A 65 1.54 5.36 2.59
CA VAL A 65 0.92 5.90 1.37
C VAL A 65 1.90 6.79 0.60
N THR A 66 2.59 7.70 1.30
CA THR A 66 3.57 8.60 0.68
C THR A 66 4.69 7.83 -0.01
N ASN A 67 5.24 6.83 0.66
CA ASN A 67 6.31 6.02 0.10
C ASN A 67 5.90 5.32 -1.19
N LEU A 68 4.76 4.63 -1.19
CA LEU A 68 4.25 3.92 -2.37
C LEU A 68 3.87 4.87 -3.51
N ILE A 69 3.28 6.03 -3.20
CA ILE A 69 2.96 7.04 -4.23
C ILE A 69 4.25 7.59 -4.84
N CYS A 70 5.26 7.92 -4.04
CA CYS A 70 6.53 8.42 -4.54
C CYS A 70 7.27 7.36 -5.36
N MET A 71 7.19 6.09 -4.96
CA MET A 71 7.72 4.97 -5.72
C MET A 71 7.04 4.86 -7.10
N THR A 72 5.71 4.93 -7.14
CA THR A 72 4.94 4.89 -8.38
C THR A 72 5.27 6.07 -9.29
N ILE A 73 5.26 7.29 -8.76
CA ILE A 73 5.57 8.50 -9.54
C ILE A 73 6.98 8.42 -10.12
N SER A 74 7.98 8.08 -9.30
CA SER A 74 9.37 8.02 -9.73
C SER A 74 9.61 6.95 -10.79
N TYR A 75 8.97 5.79 -10.66
CA TYR A 75 8.98 4.73 -11.66
C TYR A 75 8.50 5.24 -13.02
N TYR A 76 7.34 5.89 -13.07
CA TYR A 76 6.78 6.40 -14.31
C TYR A 76 7.52 7.62 -14.86
N MET A 77 8.09 8.45 -14.00
CA MET A 77 8.92 9.60 -14.41
C MET A 77 10.20 9.14 -15.13
N VAL A 78 10.90 8.14 -14.60
CA VAL A 78 12.08 7.57 -15.26
C VAL A 78 11.72 6.97 -16.61
N ARG A 79 10.60 6.25 -16.69
CA ARG A 79 10.07 5.71 -17.95
C ARG A 79 9.78 6.82 -18.96
N LEU A 80 9.10 7.88 -18.56
CA LEU A 80 8.79 9.02 -19.42
C LEU A 80 10.07 9.68 -19.96
N ILE A 81 11.04 9.93 -19.10
CA ILE A 81 12.33 10.55 -19.48
C ILE A 81 13.09 9.66 -20.48
N LYS A 82 13.06 8.34 -20.29
CA LYS A 82 13.87 7.42 -21.09
C LYS A 82 13.22 7.04 -22.43
N SER A 83 11.90 6.79 -22.43
CA SER A 83 11.16 6.30 -23.61
C SER A 83 10.36 7.39 -24.32
N GLY A 84 10.22 8.58 -23.73
CA GLY A 84 9.36 9.65 -24.24
C GLY A 84 7.86 9.34 -24.13
N TYR A 85 7.51 8.18 -23.59
CA TYR A 85 6.13 7.73 -23.44
C TYR A 85 5.89 7.11 -22.07
N THR A 86 4.69 7.33 -21.52
CA THR A 86 4.25 6.69 -20.29
C THR A 86 2.78 6.30 -20.38
N ASN A 87 2.42 5.23 -19.70
CA ASN A 87 1.04 4.77 -19.62
C ASN A 87 0.29 5.53 -18.51
N ILE A 88 -0.47 6.56 -18.90
CA ILE A 88 -1.26 7.37 -17.97
C ILE A 88 -2.26 6.51 -17.17
N GLY A 89 -2.92 5.54 -17.83
CA GLY A 89 -3.81 4.60 -17.17
C GLY A 89 -3.09 3.79 -16.09
N GLY A 90 -1.85 3.37 -16.35
CA GLY A 90 -1.01 2.70 -15.38
C GLY A 90 -0.70 3.58 -14.16
N ILE A 91 -0.41 4.88 -14.37
CA ILE A 91 -0.15 5.81 -13.25
C ILE A 91 -1.37 5.89 -12.33
N TYR A 92 -2.57 6.04 -12.90
CA TYR A 92 -3.80 6.09 -12.10
C TYR A 92 -4.02 4.80 -11.33
N TRP A 93 -3.90 3.65 -11.99
CA TRP A 93 -4.11 2.35 -11.37
C TRP A 93 -3.13 2.08 -10.24
N PHE A 94 -1.83 2.22 -10.49
CA PHE A 94 -0.82 2.02 -9.46
C PHE A 94 -0.86 3.08 -8.36
N GLY A 95 -1.28 4.31 -8.68
CA GLY A 95 -1.54 5.35 -7.69
C GLY A 95 -2.67 4.97 -6.73
N ILE A 96 -3.79 4.50 -7.25
CA ILE A 96 -4.92 4.00 -6.44
C ILE A 96 -4.49 2.81 -5.60
N GLN A 97 -3.79 1.83 -6.19
CA GLN A 97 -3.26 0.69 -5.46
C GLN A 97 -2.31 1.11 -4.33
N SER A 98 -1.43 2.07 -4.56
CA SER A 98 -0.50 2.60 -3.56
C SER A 98 -1.24 3.14 -2.35
N ILE A 99 -2.33 3.88 -2.56
CA ILE A 99 -3.17 4.38 -1.47
C ILE A 99 -3.81 3.20 -0.72
N CYS A 100 -4.42 2.26 -1.43
CA CYS A 100 -5.13 1.14 -0.83
C CYS A 100 -4.21 0.23 -0.02
N VAL A 101 -3.10 -0.19 -0.62
CA VAL A 101 -2.12 -1.06 0.01
C VAL A 101 -1.48 -0.35 1.20
N GLY A 102 -1.10 0.93 1.04
CA GLY A 102 -0.52 1.74 2.11
C GLY A 102 -1.43 1.85 3.32
N LEU A 103 -2.70 2.19 3.11
CA LEU A 103 -3.69 2.30 4.20
C LEU A 103 -3.99 0.94 4.83
N TYR A 104 -4.24 -0.07 4.00
CA TYR A 104 -4.66 -1.38 4.49
C TYR A 104 -3.54 -2.10 5.25
N ILE A 105 -2.39 -2.29 4.63
CA ILE A 105 -1.25 -2.97 5.25
C ILE A 105 -0.70 -2.15 6.42
N GLY A 106 -0.62 -0.82 6.26
CA GLY A 106 -0.22 0.09 7.32
C GLY A 106 -1.08 -0.07 8.58
N THR A 107 -2.40 -0.07 8.42
CA THR A 107 -3.34 -0.29 9.54
C THR A 107 -3.15 -1.66 10.18
N LEU A 108 -3.07 -2.73 9.38
CA LEU A 108 -2.89 -4.09 9.92
C LEU A 108 -1.61 -4.22 10.74
N VAL A 109 -0.50 -3.74 10.20
CA VAL A 109 0.80 -3.80 10.89
C VAL A 109 0.77 -2.96 12.16
N TYR A 110 0.15 -1.77 12.11
CA TYR A 110 0.01 -0.93 13.29
C TYR A 110 -0.79 -1.63 14.39
N LEU A 111 -1.92 -2.28 14.05
CA LEU A 111 -2.74 -3.03 14.99
C LEU A 111 -1.99 -4.21 15.61
N ILE A 112 -1.28 -4.98 14.79
CA ILE A 112 -0.48 -6.11 15.25
C ILE A 112 0.59 -5.62 16.22
N LYS A 113 1.29 -4.54 15.86
CA LYS A 113 2.33 -3.91 16.69
C LYS A 113 1.79 -3.44 18.04
N GLU A 114 0.66 -2.72 18.05
CA GLU A 114 0.04 -2.23 19.30
C GLU A 114 -0.43 -3.39 20.18
N LYS A 115 -1.08 -4.40 19.59
CA LYS A 115 -1.58 -5.55 20.33
C LYS A 115 -0.46 -6.43 20.90
N ILE A 116 0.59 -6.68 20.13
CA ILE A 116 1.67 -7.58 20.51
C ILE A 116 2.71 -6.88 21.39
N ILE A 117 3.15 -5.68 20.98
CA ILE A 117 4.30 -5.02 21.63
C ILE A 117 3.85 -4.21 22.85
N LYS A 118 2.79 -3.44 22.73
CA LYS A 118 2.35 -2.53 23.80
C LYS A 118 1.28 -3.10 24.70
N LYS A 119 0.70 -4.27 24.39
CA LYS A 119 -0.45 -4.87 25.11
C LYS A 119 -1.60 -3.87 25.34
N LYS A 120 -1.67 -2.83 24.54
CA LYS A 120 -2.61 -1.73 24.67
C LYS A 120 -3.31 -1.53 23.33
N VAL A 121 -4.60 -1.87 23.26
CA VAL A 121 -5.41 -1.48 22.11
C VAL A 121 -5.68 0.01 22.23
N THR A 122 -5.07 0.79 21.35
CA THR A 122 -5.35 2.23 21.31
C THR A 122 -6.78 2.46 20.80
N ASN A 123 -7.55 3.26 21.54
CA ASN A 123 -8.91 3.65 21.17
C ASN A 123 -8.97 4.54 19.91
N ASN A 124 -7.83 4.76 19.25
CA ASN A 124 -7.70 5.70 18.14
C ASN A 124 -8.14 5.14 16.78
N ILE A 125 -8.41 3.84 16.70
CA ILE A 125 -8.92 3.23 15.48
C ILE A 125 -10.36 2.79 15.74
N PRO A 126 -11.32 3.26 14.96
CA PRO A 126 -12.70 2.81 15.09
C PRO A 126 -12.75 1.28 14.93
N LYS A 127 -13.33 0.58 15.90
CA LYS A 127 -13.46 -0.90 15.85
C LYS A 127 -14.14 -1.38 14.57
N MET A 128 -15.04 -0.56 14.04
CA MET A 128 -15.72 -0.85 12.77
C MET A 128 -14.77 -0.87 11.58
N ASN A 129 -13.72 -0.02 11.54
CA ASN A 129 -12.71 -0.06 10.48
C ASN A 129 -12.01 -1.41 10.46
N ILE A 130 -11.65 -1.94 11.63
CA ILE A 130 -10.98 -3.24 11.75
C ILE A 130 -11.87 -4.35 11.23
N ILE A 131 -13.15 -4.37 11.64
CA ILE A 131 -14.12 -5.38 11.22
C ILE A 131 -14.30 -5.34 9.70
N PHE A 132 -14.58 -4.16 9.14
CA PHE A 132 -14.78 -4.03 7.70
C PHE A 132 -13.53 -4.39 6.90
N MET A 133 -12.34 -3.94 7.32
CA MET A 133 -11.08 -4.30 6.67
C MET A 133 -10.85 -5.83 6.71
N THR A 134 -11.14 -6.47 7.84
CA THR A 134 -10.99 -7.93 7.97
C THR A 134 -11.98 -8.68 7.07
N VAL A 135 -13.24 -8.26 7.04
CA VAL A 135 -14.27 -8.86 6.18
C VAL A 135 -13.89 -8.71 4.70
N PHE A 136 -13.48 -7.52 4.27
CA PHE A 136 -13.08 -7.29 2.89
C PHE A 136 -11.79 -8.03 2.51
N LEU A 137 -10.86 -8.22 3.45
CA LEU A 137 -9.70 -9.07 3.24
C LEU A 137 -10.12 -10.52 2.94
N ILE A 138 -11.00 -11.07 3.75
CA ILE A 138 -11.49 -12.44 3.57
C ILE A 138 -12.20 -12.58 2.22
N ILE A 139 -13.07 -11.64 1.87
CA ILE A 139 -13.75 -11.61 0.57
C ILE A 139 -12.73 -11.54 -0.57
N SER A 140 -11.72 -10.69 -0.45
CA SER A 140 -10.66 -10.56 -1.46
C SER A 140 -9.89 -11.85 -1.65
N ILE A 141 -9.51 -12.54 -0.56
CA ILE A 141 -8.82 -13.83 -0.61
C ILE A 141 -9.70 -14.88 -1.31
N VAL A 142 -10.98 -14.96 -0.92
CA VAL A 142 -11.93 -15.92 -1.51
C VAL A 142 -12.08 -15.67 -3.01
N LEU A 143 -12.28 -14.42 -3.43
CA LEU A 143 -12.39 -14.05 -4.84
C LEU A 143 -11.11 -14.34 -5.63
N ASN A 144 -9.94 -14.12 -5.01
CA ASN A 144 -8.65 -14.50 -5.61
C ASN A 144 -8.55 -16.00 -5.85
N VAL A 145 -8.93 -16.82 -4.87
CA VAL A 145 -8.93 -18.28 -4.99
C VAL A 145 -9.89 -18.73 -6.09
N ILE A 146 -11.08 -18.14 -6.17
CA ILE A 146 -12.07 -18.44 -7.20
C ILE A 146 -11.53 -18.08 -8.60
N THR A 147 -10.95 -16.87 -8.79
CA THR A 147 -10.40 -16.44 -10.08
C THR A 147 -9.23 -17.30 -10.53
N LEU A 148 -8.36 -17.72 -9.60
CA LEU A 148 -7.27 -18.66 -9.88
C LEU A 148 -7.79 -20.04 -10.29
N TYR A 149 -8.82 -20.55 -9.59
CA TYR A 149 -9.40 -21.86 -9.87
C TYR A 149 -10.16 -21.90 -11.20
N MET A 150 -10.89 -20.84 -11.52
CA MET A 150 -11.70 -20.76 -12.75
C MET A 150 -10.94 -20.25 -13.97
N ASN A 151 -9.67 -19.91 -13.83
CA ASN A 151 -8.85 -19.32 -14.92
C ASN A 151 -9.48 -18.09 -15.58
N ILE A 152 -10.32 -17.36 -14.84
CA ILE A 152 -11.05 -16.20 -15.34
C ILE A 152 -10.20 -14.95 -15.03
N PHE A 153 -9.44 -14.50 -16.02
CA PHE A 153 -8.65 -13.25 -15.97
C PHE A 153 -9.52 -12.01 -16.23
N ILE A 154 -10.54 -11.75 -15.40
CA ILE A 154 -11.37 -10.56 -15.60
C ILE A 154 -10.81 -9.35 -14.87
N ILE A 155 -10.25 -9.54 -13.67
CA ILE A 155 -9.61 -8.46 -12.88
C ILE A 155 -8.41 -9.07 -12.18
N GLN A 156 -7.25 -8.40 -12.25
CA GLN A 156 -6.10 -8.87 -11.47
C GLN A 156 -6.46 -8.84 -9.98
N PRO A 157 -6.16 -9.90 -9.24
CA PRO A 157 -6.54 -10.05 -7.83
C PRO A 157 -6.18 -8.86 -6.94
N VAL A 158 -5.04 -8.23 -7.22
CA VAL A 158 -4.54 -7.05 -6.50
C VAL A 158 -5.46 -5.84 -6.62
N TYR A 159 -6.08 -5.63 -7.78
CA TYR A 159 -7.02 -4.50 -7.96
C TYR A 159 -8.28 -4.69 -7.11
N LEU A 160 -8.74 -5.93 -7.00
CA LEU A 160 -9.91 -6.25 -6.19
C LEU A 160 -9.62 -6.01 -4.70
N VAL A 161 -8.47 -6.46 -4.21
CA VAL A 161 -8.01 -6.19 -2.82
C VAL A 161 -7.94 -4.69 -2.58
N GLY A 162 -7.38 -3.93 -3.52
CA GLY A 162 -7.27 -2.49 -3.42
C GLY A 162 -8.64 -1.80 -3.31
N ILE A 163 -9.54 -2.07 -4.24
CA ILE A 163 -10.88 -1.46 -4.28
C ILE A 163 -11.66 -1.81 -3.01
N LEU A 164 -11.67 -3.08 -2.60
CA LEU A 164 -12.38 -3.53 -1.41
C LEU A 164 -11.81 -2.92 -0.13
N SER A 165 -10.48 -2.73 -0.08
CA SER A 165 -9.84 -2.07 1.07
C SER A 165 -10.25 -0.61 1.20
N ILE A 166 -10.33 0.15 0.08
CA ILE A 166 -10.85 1.53 0.10
C ILE A 166 -12.29 1.56 0.60
N VAL A 167 -13.15 0.73 0.02
CA VAL A 167 -14.55 0.69 0.39
C VAL A 167 -14.70 0.35 1.87
N GLY A 168 -13.95 -0.66 2.35
CA GLY A 168 -13.92 -1.03 3.77
C GLY A 168 -13.45 0.09 4.67
N PHE A 169 -12.41 0.82 4.28
CA PHE A 169 -11.88 1.95 5.04
C PHE A 169 -12.89 3.12 5.11
N ILE A 170 -13.48 3.50 3.98
CA ILE A 170 -14.49 4.57 3.92
C ILE A 170 -15.72 4.19 4.77
N PHE A 171 -16.26 3.00 4.59
CA PHE A 171 -17.41 2.52 5.37
C PHE A 171 -17.10 2.45 6.86
N GLY A 172 -15.94 1.89 7.24
CA GLY A 172 -15.53 1.81 8.63
C GLY A 172 -15.38 3.18 9.27
N THR A 173 -14.84 4.15 8.55
CA THR A 173 -14.68 5.54 9.02
C THR A 173 -16.04 6.22 9.21
N ILE A 174 -16.96 6.09 8.25
CA ILE A 174 -18.31 6.63 8.35
C ILE A 174 -19.04 6.02 9.55
N CYS A 175 -19.02 4.68 9.70
CA CYS A 175 -19.65 4.01 10.82
C CYS A 175 -19.00 4.38 12.17
N GLY A 176 -17.69 4.63 12.19
CA GLY A 176 -16.98 5.10 13.38
C GLY A 176 -17.40 6.50 13.80
N ILE A 177 -17.61 7.41 12.83
CA ILE A 177 -18.07 8.79 13.07
C ILE A 177 -19.53 8.80 13.57
N LEU A 178 -20.39 7.99 12.95
CA LEU A 178 -21.82 7.95 13.30
C LEU A 178 -22.09 7.33 14.69
N LYS A 179 -21.13 6.62 15.27
CA LYS A 179 -21.28 5.93 16.55
C LYS A 179 -20.74 6.71 17.76
N ASN A 180 -20.01 7.80 17.51
CA ASN A 180 -19.57 8.76 18.53
C ASN A 180 -20.49 9.95 18.58
#